data_49a047ed838e972297e5db14256f4e1e
#
_entry.id   49a047ed838e972297e5db14256f4e1e
#
_cell.length_a   1.000
_cell.length_b   1.000
_cell.length_c   1.000
_cell.angle_alpha   90.00
_cell.angle_beta   90.00
_cell.angle_gamma   90.00
#
_symmetry.space_group_name_H-M   'P 1'
#
loop_
_entity.id
_entity.type
_entity.pdbx_description
1 polymer ?
#
loop_
_entity_poly.entity_id
_entity_poly.type
_entity_poly.pdbx_seq_one_letter_code
_entity_poly.pdbx_strand_id
1 'polypeptide(L)'
;YSKSLTHIGHSEKMLFMRLFIAVLILIFTLPTPSQADDIRDFQIEGMSVGDSMLDFLSEEKIKDNIQDFYKNNEFIPVWIEGSYFKSTMYEKIEFNYKNGDKNYIIYSISGLNFPKNINDCYEKQIEILNDLDEMFADVKGIQKMNIEKYRHTIDKSGKSTFTRGGLIFDTGGAITVDCNDFSNEVESKDEMYISIDTKEFTKFLNSDPY
;
A
#
# COMPACT_ATOMS: atom_id res chain seq x y z
N TYR A 1 -44.28 45.37 9.44
CA TYR A 1 -44.54 43.94 9.73
C TYR A 1 -43.37 43.14 9.27
N SER A 2 -42.47 42.90 10.22
CA SER A 2 -41.35 41.98 10.10
C SER A 2 -41.61 40.85 11.09
N LYS A 3 -41.56 39.61 10.67
CA LYS A 3 -41.13 38.48 11.50
C LYS A 3 -41.22 37.14 10.71
N SER A 4 -40.21 36.36 10.94
CA SER A 4 -40.21 34.89 10.79
C SER A 4 -39.77 34.30 9.46
N LEU A 5 -38.44 34.19 9.31
CA LEU A 5 -37.82 33.21 8.36
C LEU A 5 -36.41 32.84 8.87
N THR A 6 -36.28 32.25 10.06
CA THR A 6 -34.97 31.73 10.53
C THR A 6 -35.05 30.51 11.47
N HIS A 7 -36.01 29.61 11.30
CA HIS A 7 -36.10 28.46 12.19
C HIS A 7 -36.15 27.06 11.53
N ILE A 8 -36.04 26.97 10.20
CA ILE A 8 -36.14 25.66 9.48
C ILE A 8 -34.78 24.99 9.26
N GLY A 9 -33.69 25.76 9.30
CA GLY A 9 -32.36 25.21 8.92
C GLY A 9 -31.63 24.33 9.97
N HIS A 10 -32.06 24.36 11.23
CA HIS A 10 -31.32 23.68 12.31
C HIS A 10 -31.85 22.23 12.57
N SER A 11 -33.16 22.02 12.39
CA SER A 11 -33.80 20.73 12.58
C SER A 11 -33.43 19.74 11.48
N GLU A 12 -33.37 20.17 10.22
CA GLU A 12 -33.00 19.31 9.10
C GLU A 12 -31.53 18.87 9.14
N LYS A 13 -30.61 19.76 9.50
CA LYS A 13 -29.18 19.42 9.68
C LYS A 13 -28.96 18.42 10.82
N MET A 14 -29.69 18.52 11.91
CA MET A 14 -29.61 17.54 13.00
C MET A 14 -30.23 16.19 12.61
N LEU A 15 -31.27 16.17 11.79
CA LEU A 15 -31.87 14.93 11.29
C LEU A 15 -30.93 14.23 10.31
N PHE A 16 -30.31 14.96 9.39
CA PHE A 16 -29.30 14.43 8.47
C PHE A 16 -28.07 13.90 9.20
N MET A 17 -27.56 14.62 10.20
CA MET A 17 -26.41 14.20 11.01
C MET A 17 -26.74 12.94 11.83
N ARG A 18 -27.96 12.83 12.37
CA ARG A 18 -28.40 11.61 13.10
C ARG A 18 -28.61 10.44 12.17
N LEU A 19 -29.09 10.65 10.92
CA LEU A 19 -29.22 9.60 9.92
C LEU A 19 -27.83 9.12 9.44
N PHE A 20 -26.88 10.03 9.26
CA PHE A 20 -25.50 9.72 8.89
C PHE A 20 -24.78 8.91 9.97
N ILE A 21 -24.94 9.28 11.23
CA ILE A 21 -24.39 8.54 12.38
C ILE A 21 -25.06 7.17 12.51
N ALA A 22 -26.36 7.05 12.26
CA ALA A 22 -27.08 5.78 12.31
C ALA A 22 -26.65 4.83 11.18
N VAL A 23 -26.38 5.35 9.98
CA VAL A 23 -25.84 4.56 8.85
C VAL A 23 -24.39 4.13 9.12
N LEU A 24 -23.58 5.02 9.71
CA LEU A 24 -22.20 4.68 10.11
C LEU A 24 -22.18 3.59 11.19
N ILE A 25 -23.10 3.66 12.18
CA ILE A 25 -23.23 2.65 13.25
C ILE A 25 -23.75 1.32 12.68
N LEU A 26 -24.61 1.34 11.67
CA LEU A 26 -25.14 0.11 11.06
C LEU A 26 -24.08 -0.66 10.25
N ILE A 27 -23.08 0.03 9.72
CA ILE A 27 -21.93 -0.60 9.04
C ILE A 27 -21.02 -1.29 10.07
N PHE A 28 -20.97 -0.79 11.33
CA PHE A 28 -20.16 -1.36 12.42
C PHE A 28 -20.86 -2.44 13.27
N THR A 29 -22.15 -2.74 13.02
CA THR A 29 -22.91 -3.71 13.83
C THR A 29 -23.09 -5.09 13.19
N LEU A 30 -22.32 -5.41 12.16
CA LEU A 30 -22.17 -6.81 11.78
C LEU A 30 -21.08 -7.42 12.68
N PRO A 31 -21.41 -8.30 13.64
CA PRO A 31 -20.41 -8.99 14.43
C PRO A 31 -19.86 -10.14 13.59
N THR A 32 -18.98 -9.83 12.69
CA THR A 32 -17.96 -10.78 12.31
C THR A 32 -16.72 -10.36 13.08
N PRO A 33 -16.11 -11.21 13.91
CA PRO A 33 -14.73 -11.03 14.26
C PRO A 33 -13.95 -11.29 12.95
N SER A 34 -13.86 -10.30 12.10
CA SER A 34 -12.79 -10.23 11.14
C SER A 34 -11.57 -9.88 11.99
N GLN A 35 -10.97 -10.91 12.59
CA GLN A 35 -9.56 -10.83 12.87
C GLN A 35 -8.93 -10.57 11.49
N ALA A 36 -8.26 -9.46 11.33
CA ALA A 36 -7.37 -9.23 10.21
C ALA A 36 -6.14 -10.16 10.38
N ASP A 37 -6.42 -11.48 10.43
CA ASP A 37 -5.41 -12.51 10.59
C ASP A 37 -4.72 -12.85 9.28
N ASP A 38 -5.25 -12.34 8.16
CA ASP A 38 -4.75 -12.63 6.83
C ASP A 38 -4.33 -11.34 6.13
N ILE A 39 -3.09 -11.33 5.62
CA ILE A 39 -2.56 -10.23 4.83
C ILE A 39 -3.44 -9.89 3.60
N ARG A 40 -4.27 -10.84 3.15
CA ARG A 40 -5.23 -10.65 2.05
C ARG A 40 -6.39 -9.72 2.38
N ASP A 41 -6.59 -9.38 3.67
CA ASP A 41 -7.59 -8.40 4.09
C ASP A 41 -7.16 -6.96 3.75
N PHE A 42 -5.86 -6.78 3.43
CA PHE A 42 -5.32 -5.48 3.04
C PHE A 42 -5.40 -5.27 1.54
N GLN A 43 -5.75 -4.05 1.17
CA GLN A 43 -5.98 -3.69 -0.21
C GLN A 43 -5.31 -2.37 -0.58
N ILE A 44 -4.77 -2.32 -1.78
CA ILE A 44 -4.35 -1.10 -2.46
C ILE A 44 -5.30 -0.92 -3.65
N GLU A 45 -6.09 0.16 -3.66
CA GLU A 45 -7.11 0.46 -4.67
C GLU A 45 -8.09 -0.70 -4.90
N GLY A 46 -8.47 -1.41 -3.83
CA GLY A 46 -9.41 -2.53 -3.88
C GLY A 46 -8.82 -3.86 -4.36
N MET A 47 -7.50 -3.93 -4.51
CA MET A 47 -6.76 -5.12 -4.94
C MET A 47 -5.91 -5.66 -3.81
N SER A 48 -5.78 -6.98 -3.70
CA SER A 48 -4.99 -7.65 -2.66
C SER A 48 -4.08 -8.74 -3.22
N VAL A 49 -3.14 -9.19 -2.39
CA VAL A 49 -2.36 -10.39 -2.69
C VAL A 49 -3.29 -11.61 -2.76
N GLY A 50 -3.07 -12.47 -3.75
CA GLY A 50 -3.92 -13.62 -4.05
C GLY A 50 -5.00 -13.35 -5.10
N ASP A 51 -5.32 -12.09 -5.40
CA ASP A 51 -6.21 -11.76 -6.51
C ASP A 51 -5.52 -12.01 -7.86
N SER A 52 -6.31 -12.16 -8.92
CA SER A 52 -5.79 -12.14 -10.28
C SER A 52 -5.71 -10.72 -10.82
N MET A 53 -4.57 -10.32 -11.39
CA MET A 53 -4.49 -9.04 -12.09
C MET A 53 -5.48 -8.95 -13.26
N LEU A 54 -5.90 -10.09 -13.82
CA LEU A 54 -6.88 -10.14 -14.92
C LEU A 54 -8.28 -9.68 -14.51
N ASP A 55 -8.60 -9.65 -13.22
CA ASP A 55 -9.87 -9.11 -12.72
C ASP A 55 -9.93 -7.58 -12.84
N PHE A 56 -8.77 -6.93 -12.98
CA PHE A 56 -8.62 -5.47 -13.00
C PHE A 56 -8.00 -4.93 -14.30
N LEU A 57 -7.18 -5.74 -14.98
CA LEU A 57 -6.37 -5.36 -16.14
C LEU A 57 -6.55 -6.36 -17.29
N SER A 58 -6.46 -5.87 -18.54
CA SER A 58 -6.30 -6.80 -19.66
C SER A 58 -4.90 -7.42 -19.68
N GLU A 59 -4.79 -8.62 -20.23
CA GLU A 59 -3.49 -9.30 -20.37
C GLU A 59 -2.48 -8.48 -21.18
N GLU A 60 -2.95 -7.77 -22.23
CA GLU A 60 -2.15 -6.85 -23.02
C GLU A 60 -1.59 -5.73 -22.13
N LYS A 61 -2.46 -5.10 -21.30
CA LYS A 61 -2.03 -4.03 -20.37
C LYS A 61 -0.96 -4.52 -19.40
N ILE A 62 -1.09 -5.75 -18.89
CA ILE A 62 -0.08 -6.35 -18.01
C ILE A 62 1.25 -6.48 -18.75
N LYS A 63 1.24 -7.10 -19.94
CA LYS A 63 2.44 -7.37 -20.73
C LYS A 63 3.17 -6.10 -21.18
N ASP A 64 2.43 -5.07 -21.56
CA ASP A 64 3.00 -3.80 -22.02
C ASP A 64 3.64 -2.96 -20.89
N ASN A 65 3.42 -3.36 -19.64
CA ASN A 65 3.91 -2.62 -18.45
C ASN A 65 4.86 -3.44 -17.57
N ILE A 66 5.37 -4.58 -18.08
CA ILE A 66 6.39 -5.37 -17.41
C ILE A 66 7.67 -4.53 -17.28
N GLN A 67 8.30 -4.63 -16.10
CA GLN A 67 9.58 -4.02 -15.80
C GLN A 67 10.66 -5.10 -15.73
N ASP A 68 11.92 -4.72 -15.85
CA ASP A 68 13.08 -5.64 -15.84
C ASP A 68 14.11 -5.14 -14.82
N PHE A 69 13.82 -5.35 -13.53
CA PHE A 69 14.77 -4.98 -12.48
C PHE A 69 15.28 -6.16 -11.65
N TYR A 70 14.71 -7.36 -11.80
CA TYR A 70 15.21 -8.52 -11.07
C TYR A 70 16.25 -9.29 -11.89
N LYS A 71 17.38 -9.65 -11.26
CA LYS A 71 18.42 -10.48 -11.86
C LYS A 71 17.94 -11.89 -12.24
N ASN A 72 16.98 -12.41 -11.48
CA ASN A 72 16.34 -13.68 -11.78
C ASN A 72 14.87 -13.43 -12.16
N ASN A 73 14.32 -14.30 -12.96
CA ASN A 73 12.96 -14.17 -13.47
C ASN A 73 11.96 -14.98 -12.64
N GLU A 74 12.15 -15.12 -11.33
CA GLU A 74 11.18 -15.85 -10.49
C GLU A 74 9.88 -15.09 -10.37
N PHE A 75 9.96 -13.77 -10.13
CA PHE A 75 8.83 -12.86 -10.15
C PHE A 75 8.98 -11.82 -11.25
N ILE A 76 7.87 -11.38 -11.79
CA ILE A 76 7.76 -10.38 -12.86
C ILE A 76 7.08 -9.15 -12.30
N PRO A 77 7.76 -8.00 -12.25
CA PRO A 77 7.18 -6.74 -11.82
C PRO A 77 6.42 -6.07 -12.95
N VAL A 78 5.29 -5.44 -12.61
CA VAL A 78 4.43 -4.69 -13.53
C VAL A 78 4.08 -3.35 -12.90
N TRP A 79 4.32 -2.25 -13.61
CA TRP A 79 3.97 -0.90 -13.16
C TRP A 79 2.80 -0.34 -13.93
N ILE A 80 1.77 0.08 -13.22
CA ILE A 80 0.59 0.73 -13.81
C ILE A 80 0.45 2.12 -13.21
N GLU A 81 0.22 3.12 -14.06
CA GLU A 81 -0.07 4.47 -13.60
C GLU A 81 -1.32 4.47 -12.70
N GLY A 82 -1.25 5.12 -11.54
CA GLY A 82 -2.35 5.18 -10.57
C GLY A 82 -3.63 5.77 -11.16
N SER A 83 -3.49 6.70 -12.11
CA SER A 83 -4.60 7.30 -12.84
C SER A 83 -5.46 6.28 -13.60
N TYR A 84 -4.92 5.11 -13.98
CA TYR A 84 -5.69 4.03 -14.60
C TYR A 84 -6.79 3.52 -13.65
N PHE A 85 -6.48 3.41 -12.37
CA PHE A 85 -7.41 3.01 -11.31
C PHE A 85 -8.17 4.20 -10.71
N LYS A 86 -8.01 5.42 -11.26
CA LYS A 86 -8.51 6.69 -10.72
C LYS A 86 -8.00 6.96 -9.30
N SER A 87 -6.85 6.41 -8.96
CA SER A 87 -6.22 6.66 -7.68
C SER A 87 -5.94 8.14 -7.48
N THR A 88 -6.25 8.64 -6.29
CA THR A 88 -5.84 9.97 -5.79
C THR A 88 -4.74 9.86 -4.76
N MET A 89 -4.37 8.62 -4.37
CA MET A 89 -3.38 8.34 -3.33
C MET A 89 -2.03 7.97 -3.91
N TYR A 90 -2.01 7.24 -5.05
CA TYR A 90 -0.79 6.70 -5.61
C TYR A 90 -0.56 7.19 -7.05
N GLU A 91 0.67 7.57 -7.35
CA GLU A 91 1.09 7.94 -8.71
C GLU A 91 1.26 6.69 -9.57
N LYS A 92 1.75 5.59 -8.97
CA LYS A 92 1.87 4.28 -9.61
C LYS A 92 1.43 3.17 -8.67
N ILE A 93 1.05 2.04 -9.26
CA ILE A 93 0.84 0.78 -8.55
C ILE A 93 1.75 -0.27 -9.18
N GLU A 94 2.55 -0.91 -8.35
CA GLU A 94 3.39 -2.03 -8.73
C GLU A 94 2.73 -3.34 -8.31
N PHE A 95 2.78 -4.31 -9.20
CA PHE A 95 2.37 -5.69 -8.95
C PHE A 95 3.55 -6.61 -9.20
N ASN A 96 3.63 -7.70 -8.44
CA ASN A 96 4.58 -8.77 -8.69
C ASN A 96 3.83 -10.10 -8.77
N TYR A 97 4.01 -10.81 -9.89
CA TYR A 97 3.44 -12.14 -10.12
C TYR A 97 4.53 -13.14 -10.48
N LYS A 98 4.26 -14.44 -10.31
CA LYS A 98 5.23 -15.49 -10.68
C LYS A 98 5.39 -15.63 -12.17
N ASN A 99 6.62 -15.75 -12.61
CA ASN A 99 6.93 -16.03 -14.01
C ASN A 99 6.25 -17.31 -14.48
N GLY A 100 5.59 -17.22 -15.64
CA GLY A 100 4.86 -18.33 -16.24
C GLY A 100 3.46 -18.58 -15.67
N ASP A 101 3.05 -17.83 -14.65
CA ASP A 101 1.68 -17.88 -14.15
C ASP A 101 0.72 -17.18 -15.12
N LYS A 102 -0.16 -17.97 -15.74
CA LYS A 102 -1.15 -17.48 -16.71
C LYS A 102 -2.38 -16.84 -16.04
N ASN A 103 -2.54 -17.02 -14.75
CA ASN A 103 -3.60 -16.39 -13.97
C ASN A 103 -3.15 -15.04 -13.43
N TYR A 104 -1.87 -14.68 -13.55
CA TYR A 104 -1.30 -13.42 -13.08
C TYR A 104 -1.66 -13.12 -11.62
N ILE A 105 -1.51 -14.12 -10.74
CA ILE A 105 -1.82 -13.98 -9.31
C ILE A 105 -0.84 -13.00 -8.67
N ILE A 106 -1.37 -12.06 -7.89
CA ILE A 106 -0.64 -11.02 -7.18
C ILE A 106 0.07 -11.62 -5.97
N TYR A 107 1.39 -11.59 -5.94
CA TYR A 107 2.22 -12.01 -4.80
C TYR A 107 2.72 -10.82 -3.99
N SER A 108 2.76 -9.66 -4.60
CA SER A 108 3.03 -8.38 -3.96
C SER A 108 2.28 -7.29 -4.70
N ILE A 109 1.76 -6.33 -3.95
CA ILE A 109 1.18 -5.10 -4.50
C ILE A 109 1.71 -3.92 -3.71
N SER A 110 2.13 -2.87 -4.41
CA SER A 110 2.66 -1.65 -3.81
C SER A 110 2.03 -0.41 -4.43
N GLY A 111 1.69 0.56 -3.57
CA GLY A 111 1.38 1.91 -3.99
C GLY A 111 2.63 2.79 -3.92
N LEU A 112 2.93 3.53 -4.99
CA LEU A 112 4.12 4.36 -5.14
C LEU A 112 3.76 5.83 -5.28
N ASN A 113 4.54 6.67 -4.61
CA ASN A 113 4.53 8.12 -4.76
C ASN A 113 5.98 8.64 -4.91
N PHE A 114 6.13 9.78 -5.59
CA PHE A 114 7.42 10.43 -5.82
C PHE A 114 7.46 11.77 -5.08
N PRO A 115 7.88 11.79 -3.79
CA PRO A 115 7.93 13.00 -3.00
C PRO A 115 8.93 14.00 -3.59
N LYS A 116 8.59 15.29 -3.53
CA LYS A 116 9.51 16.36 -3.97
C LYS A 116 10.68 16.56 -3.01
N ASN A 117 10.50 16.14 -1.77
CA ASN A 117 11.47 16.23 -0.68
C ASN A 117 11.39 14.93 0.13
N ILE A 118 12.51 14.29 0.31
CA ILE A 118 12.58 13.00 1.05
C ILE A 118 12.09 13.13 2.50
N ASN A 119 12.21 14.30 3.12
CA ASN A 119 11.70 14.51 4.48
C ASN A 119 10.16 14.38 4.55
N ASP A 120 9.44 14.76 3.48
CA ASP A 120 7.99 14.59 3.41
C ASP A 120 7.63 13.08 3.43
N CYS A 121 8.49 12.24 2.80
CA CYS A 121 8.36 10.79 2.87
C CYS A 121 8.55 10.27 4.29
N TYR A 122 9.62 10.69 4.98
CA TYR A 122 9.90 10.23 6.35
C TYR A 122 8.78 10.62 7.32
N GLU A 123 8.24 11.82 7.21
CA GLU A 123 7.10 12.25 8.04
C GLU A 123 5.87 11.39 7.76
N LYS A 124 5.56 11.15 6.49
CA LYS A 124 4.42 10.32 6.09
C LYS A 124 4.59 8.85 6.46
N GLN A 125 5.83 8.33 6.38
CA GLN A 125 6.17 6.97 6.83
C GLN A 125 5.82 6.79 8.32
N ILE A 126 6.20 7.75 9.17
CA ILE A 126 5.91 7.70 10.61
C ILE A 126 4.40 7.75 10.85
N GLU A 127 3.67 8.62 10.15
CA GLU A 127 2.20 8.73 10.26
C GLU A 127 1.54 7.39 9.94
N ILE A 128 1.85 6.79 8.79
CA ILE A 128 1.25 5.53 8.35
C ILE A 128 1.59 4.38 9.30
N LEU A 129 2.83 4.32 9.78
CA LEU A 129 3.23 3.27 10.73
C LEU A 129 2.52 3.40 12.08
N ASN A 130 2.24 4.61 12.54
CA ASN A 130 1.43 4.83 13.74
C ASN A 130 -0.03 4.40 13.52
N ASP A 131 -0.62 4.71 12.36
CA ASP A 131 -1.98 4.28 12.02
C ASP A 131 -2.07 2.74 11.94
N LEU A 132 -1.06 2.09 11.35
CA LEU A 132 -0.96 0.62 11.33
C LEU A 132 -0.83 0.05 12.75
N ASP A 133 0.00 0.64 13.61
CA ASP A 133 0.15 0.21 15.00
C ASP A 133 -1.16 0.30 15.78
N GLU A 134 -1.92 1.39 15.61
CA GLU A 134 -3.22 1.55 16.25
C GLU A 134 -4.24 0.54 15.73
N MET A 135 -4.27 0.33 14.41
CA MET A 135 -5.19 -0.63 13.76
C MET A 135 -4.97 -2.06 14.24
N PHE A 136 -3.72 -2.43 14.52
CA PHE A 136 -3.31 -3.80 14.87
C PHE A 136 -2.95 -4.00 16.34
N ALA A 137 -3.19 -3.02 17.21
CA ALA A 137 -2.79 -3.07 18.62
C ALA A 137 -3.28 -4.33 19.36
N ASP A 138 -4.47 -4.82 19.01
CA ASP A 138 -5.11 -5.96 19.66
C ASP A 138 -5.03 -7.28 18.84
N VAL A 139 -4.37 -7.24 17.67
CA VAL A 139 -4.26 -8.40 16.78
C VAL A 139 -3.04 -9.24 17.16
N LYS A 140 -3.28 -10.54 17.45
CA LYS A 140 -2.21 -11.49 17.77
C LYS A 140 -1.52 -11.96 16.48
N GLY A 141 -0.26 -12.34 16.60
CA GLY A 141 0.48 -12.91 15.46
C GLY A 141 1.04 -11.86 14.50
N ILE A 142 1.11 -10.61 14.94
CA ILE A 142 1.72 -9.50 14.20
C ILE A 142 2.92 -8.98 14.98
N GLN A 143 4.05 -8.82 14.29
CA GLN A 143 5.27 -8.25 14.83
C GLN A 143 5.56 -6.92 14.16
N LYS A 144 5.85 -5.90 14.98
CA LYS A 144 6.25 -4.59 14.49
C LYS A 144 7.70 -4.62 14.00
N MET A 145 7.93 -4.04 12.82
CA MET A 145 9.24 -3.67 12.31
C MET A 145 9.52 -2.21 12.65
N ASN A 146 10.54 -1.96 13.45
CA ASN A 146 11.01 -0.60 13.68
C ASN A 146 11.59 -0.02 12.39
N ILE A 147 11.52 1.31 12.24
CA ILE A 147 12.15 1.98 11.11
C ILE A 147 13.67 1.77 11.20
N GLU A 148 14.23 1.15 10.17
CA GLU A 148 15.67 0.97 10.01
C GLU A 148 16.12 1.58 8.68
N LYS A 149 17.37 2.06 8.65
CA LYS A 149 17.97 2.67 7.46
C LYS A 149 19.01 1.72 6.86
N TYR A 150 18.89 1.52 5.55
CA TYR A 150 19.73 0.63 4.77
C TYR A 150 20.40 1.37 3.61
N ARG A 151 21.47 0.81 3.07
CA ARG A 151 22.05 1.26 1.79
C ARG A 151 21.27 0.65 0.65
N HIS A 152 21.00 1.46 -0.38
CA HIS A 152 20.33 0.98 -1.57
C HIS A 152 21.34 0.26 -2.49
N THR A 153 21.06 -1.01 -2.82
CA THR A 153 21.99 -1.87 -3.57
C THR A 153 22.17 -1.46 -5.03
N ILE A 154 21.19 -0.74 -5.61
CA ILE A 154 21.26 -0.23 -6.98
C ILE A 154 22.34 0.87 -7.16
N ASP A 155 22.66 1.60 -6.09
CA ASP A 155 23.66 2.66 -6.12
C ASP A 155 25.04 2.15 -5.69
N LYS A 156 25.91 1.92 -6.69
CA LYS A 156 27.28 1.46 -6.45
C LYS A 156 28.15 2.50 -5.70
N SER A 157 27.74 3.77 -5.68
CA SER A 157 28.45 4.81 -4.89
C SER A 157 28.19 4.64 -3.39
N GLY A 158 27.11 3.94 -3.01
CA GLY A 158 26.69 3.72 -1.65
C GLY A 158 26.09 4.95 -0.95
N LYS A 159 25.74 6.00 -1.72
CA LYS A 159 25.14 7.24 -1.19
C LYS A 159 23.63 7.16 -1.09
N SER A 160 22.99 6.38 -1.98
CA SER A 160 21.54 6.15 -1.89
C SER A 160 21.20 5.24 -0.72
N THR A 161 20.12 5.58 -0.03
CA THR A 161 19.65 4.84 1.13
C THR A 161 18.14 4.62 1.05
N PHE A 162 17.64 3.68 1.84
CA PHE A 162 16.20 3.60 2.09
C PHE A 162 15.93 3.35 3.57
N THR A 163 14.79 3.82 4.04
CA THR A 163 14.26 3.46 5.35
C THR A 163 13.09 2.53 5.17
N ARG A 164 12.98 1.51 6.03
CA ARG A 164 11.89 0.55 6.04
C ARG A 164 11.34 0.38 7.44
N GLY A 165 10.02 0.40 7.58
CA GLY A 165 9.28 0.00 8.75
C GLY A 165 8.02 -0.73 8.33
N GLY A 166 7.30 -1.37 9.27
CA GLY A 166 6.09 -2.09 8.90
C GLY A 166 5.64 -3.13 9.91
N LEU A 167 4.89 -4.10 9.41
CA LEU A 167 4.34 -5.21 10.18
C LEU A 167 4.68 -6.53 9.50
N ILE A 168 5.04 -7.55 10.30
CA ILE A 168 5.22 -8.93 9.83
C ILE A 168 4.14 -9.78 10.48
N PHE A 169 3.46 -10.56 9.67
CA PHE A 169 2.42 -11.51 10.10
C PHE A 169 3.03 -12.87 10.42
N ASP A 170 2.50 -13.60 11.39
CA ASP A 170 2.94 -14.97 11.72
C ASP A 170 2.83 -15.92 10.52
N THR A 171 1.91 -15.63 9.59
CA THR A 171 1.82 -16.30 8.29
C THR A 171 3.04 -16.08 7.40
N GLY A 172 3.85 -15.06 7.72
CA GLY A 172 5.11 -14.70 7.06
C GLY A 172 4.96 -13.69 5.94
N GLY A 173 3.78 -13.12 5.72
CA GLY A 173 3.60 -11.94 4.87
C GLY A 173 4.00 -10.66 5.62
N ALA A 174 4.09 -9.54 4.92
CA ALA A 174 4.48 -8.25 5.49
C ALA A 174 3.70 -7.09 4.86
N ILE A 175 3.45 -6.06 5.66
CA ILE A 175 3.10 -4.73 5.18
C ILE A 175 4.31 -3.85 5.48
N THR A 176 4.87 -3.20 4.46
CA THR A 176 6.03 -2.32 4.64
C THR A 176 5.75 -0.92 4.10
N VAL A 177 6.38 0.05 4.73
CA VAL A 177 6.41 1.45 4.28
C VAL A 177 7.87 1.84 4.14
N ASP A 178 8.28 2.13 2.90
CA ASP A 178 9.66 2.41 2.55
C ASP A 178 9.80 3.84 2.02
N CYS A 179 10.90 4.50 2.37
CA CYS A 179 11.32 5.75 1.74
C CYS A 179 12.70 5.55 1.10
N ASN A 180 12.77 5.61 -0.21
CA ASN A 180 14.01 5.54 -1.00
C ASN A 180 14.54 6.95 -1.25
N ASP A 181 15.75 7.20 -0.76
CA ASP A 181 16.49 8.46 -0.85
C ASP A 181 17.63 8.24 -1.87
N PHE A 182 17.39 8.62 -3.11
CA PHE A 182 18.34 8.40 -4.19
C PHE A 182 19.34 9.56 -4.31
N SER A 183 20.60 9.21 -4.41
CA SER A 183 21.65 10.18 -4.69
C SER A 183 21.55 10.72 -6.13
N ASN A 184 22.10 11.90 -6.37
CA ASN A 184 22.17 12.50 -7.72
C ASN A 184 23.01 11.67 -8.72
N GLU A 185 23.65 10.59 -8.29
CA GLU A 185 24.45 9.70 -9.13
C GLU A 185 23.58 8.59 -9.77
N VAL A 186 22.35 8.46 -9.34
CA VAL A 186 21.34 7.53 -9.87
C VAL A 186 20.26 8.34 -10.58
N GLU A 187 19.91 7.95 -11.81
CA GLU A 187 18.80 8.58 -12.56
C GLU A 187 17.44 8.09 -12.01
N SER A 188 17.20 8.26 -10.72
CA SER A 188 15.94 7.95 -10.07
C SER A 188 15.50 9.11 -9.20
N LYS A 189 14.20 9.23 -9.01
CA LYS A 189 13.60 10.16 -8.04
C LYS A 189 13.44 9.45 -6.72
N ASP A 190 13.40 10.25 -5.64
CA ASP A 190 12.98 9.72 -4.34
C ASP A 190 11.60 9.08 -4.45
N GLU A 191 11.40 7.97 -3.72
CA GLU A 191 10.20 7.17 -3.81
C GLU A 191 9.68 6.81 -2.42
N MET A 192 8.38 6.75 -2.30
CA MET A 192 7.67 6.19 -1.18
C MET A 192 6.91 4.96 -1.64
N TYR A 193 7.14 3.82 -1.00
CA TYR A 193 6.40 2.59 -1.22
C TYR A 193 5.55 2.25 0.00
N ILE A 194 4.33 1.82 -0.23
CA ILE A 194 3.50 1.10 0.73
C ILE A 194 3.22 -0.25 0.09
N SER A 195 3.75 -1.32 0.68
CA SER A 195 3.72 -2.66 0.06
C SER A 195 2.98 -3.67 0.92
N ILE A 196 2.28 -4.57 0.27
CA ILE A 196 1.65 -5.75 0.84
C ILE A 196 2.28 -6.96 0.16
N ASP A 197 3.04 -7.74 0.92
CA ASP A 197 3.88 -8.81 0.40
C ASP A 197 3.49 -10.16 0.98
N THR A 198 3.31 -11.18 0.13
CA THR A 198 3.18 -12.56 0.59
C THR A 198 4.50 -13.05 1.19
N LYS A 199 4.42 -14.06 2.05
CA LYS A 199 5.60 -14.76 2.58
C LYS A 199 6.58 -15.21 1.48
N GLU A 200 6.06 -15.64 0.37
CA GLU A 200 6.86 -16.14 -0.75
C GLU A 200 7.63 -15.00 -1.41
N PHE A 201 6.98 -13.87 -1.64
CA PHE A 201 7.63 -12.69 -2.19
C PHE A 201 8.62 -12.07 -1.20
N THR A 202 8.29 -12.02 0.11
CA THR A 202 9.23 -11.57 1.15
C THR A 202 10.52 -12.42 1.16
N LYS A 203 10.42 -13.75 0.98
CA LYS A 203 11.59 -14.61 0.85
C LYS A 203 12.43 -14.31 -0.39
N PHE A 204 11.75 -14.04 -1.51
CA PHE A 204 12.42 -13.66 -2.75
C PHE A 204 13.21 -12.35 -2.57
N LEU A 205 12.62 -11.32 -1.96
CA LEU A 205 13.32 -10.06 -1.68
C LEU A 205 14.57 -10.26 -0.81
N ASN A 206 14.53 -11.18 0.13
CA ASN A 206 15.67 -11.52 1.00
C ASN A 206 16.77 -12.36 0.31
N SER A 207 16.56 -12.79 -0.94
CA SER A 207 17.54 -13.57 -1.72
C SER A 207 18.45 -12.73 -2.62
N ASP A 208 18.50 -11.40 -2.43
CA ASP A 208 19.25 -10.44 -3.26
C ASP A 208 18.83 -10.50 -4.75
N PRO A 209 17.57 -10.19 -5.06
CA PRO A 209 17.03 -10.33 -6.42
C PRO A 209 17.48 -9.24 -7.39
N TYR A 210 18.11 -8.15 -6.92
CA TYR A 210 18.53 -6.96 -7.69
C TYR A 210 19.96 -7.02 -8.21
#